data_ef3f240c3510c2a7467731cf3c3b558e
#
_entry.id   ef3f240c3510c2a7467731cf3c3b558e
#
_cell.length_a   1.000
_cell.length_b   1.000
_cell.length_c   1.000
_cell.angle_alpha   90.00
_cell.angle_beta   90.00
_cell.angle_gamma   90.00
#
_symmetry.space_group_name_H-M   'P 1'
#
loop_
_entity.id
_entity.type
_entity.pdbx_description
1 polymer ?
#
loop_
_entity_poly.entity_id
_entity_poly.type
_entity_poly.pdbx_seq_one_letter_code
_entity_poly.pdbx_strand_id
1 'polypeptide(L)'
;ANKEHYEELCEHCSDMELVAQNAERDSIKYKMVEFMSEHIGECYDAHISGIQSFGIYAEIDENHCEGMIPMRDLDDDYYDFDEKNYCLVGRRRHHVYQLGDPIRIQVAKADLERRQLDFALDDGRPLKAKQTAAEYAVNRKNDRKNSKRGSKSRRRK
;
A
#
# COMPACT_ATOMS: atom_id res chain seq x y z
N ALA A 1 -0.59 -52.25 -4.07
CA ALA A 1 -0.12 -51.41 -5.18
C ALA A 1 -1.03 -50.19 -5.44
N ASN A 2 -2.28 -50.27 -5.08
CA ASN A 2 -3.25 -49.22 -5.48
C ASN A 2 -3.30 -48.04 -4.46
N LYS A 3 -2.91 -48.21 -3.22
CA LYS A 3 -3.07 -47.19 -2.18
C LYS A 3 -2.14 -46.00 -2.39
N GLU A 4 -0.90 -46.26 -2.67
CA GLU A 4 0.12 -45.21 -2.94
C GLU A 4 -0.25 -44.40 -4.19
N HIS A 5 -0.75 -45.06 -5.23
CA HIS A 5 -1.20 -44.36 -6.44
C HIS A 5 -2.42 -43.47 -6.21
N TYR A 6 -3.36 -43.87 -5.35
CA TYR A 6 -4.48 -43.02 -4.95
C TYR A 6 -4.06 -41.84 -4.08
N GLU A 7 -3.07 -42.04 -3.20
CA GLU A 7 -2.51 -40.95 -2.39
C GLU A 7 -1.83 -39.90 -3.27
N GLU A 8 -1.02 -40.29 -4.24
CA GLU A 8 -0.41 -39.40 -5.23
C GLU A 8 -1.45 -38.63 -6.05
N LEU A 9 -2.52 -39.29 -6.49
CA LEU A 9 -3.60 -38.65 -7.23
C LEU A 9 -4.37 -37.63 -6.37
N CYS A 10 -4.60 -37.93 -5.11
CA CYS A 10 -5.25 -37.01 -4.16
C CYS A 10 -4.38 -35.78 -3.89
N GLU A 11 -3.09 -35.94 -3.70
CA GLU A 11 -2.14 -34.83 -3.54
C GLU A 11 -2.13 -33.95 -4.79
N HIS A 12 -2.05 -34.54 -5.97
CA HIS A 12 -2.06 -33.81 -7.23
C HIS A 12 -3.38 -33.02 -7.44
N CYS A 13 -4.52 -33.61 -7.13
CA CYS A 13 -5.82 -32.93 -7.20
C CYS A 13 -5.89 -31.76 -6.21
N SER A 14 -5.35 -31.91 -5.00
CA SER A 14 -5.31 -30.84 -4.00
C SER A 14 -4.42 -29.68 -4.43
N ASP A 15 -3.26 -29.97 -5.02
CA ASP A 15 -2.35 -28.96 -5.56
C ASP A 15 -2.97 -28.18 -6.72
N MET A 16 -3.67 -28.87 -7.63
CA MET A 16 -4.36 -28.25 -8.75
C MET A 16 -5.53 -27.39 -8.29
N GLU A 17 -6.25 -27.79 -7.25
CA GLU A 17 -7.32 -26.98 -6.65
C GLU A 17 -6.77 -25.70 -6.01
N LEU A 18 -5.65 -25.76 -5.30
CA LEU A 18 -4.96 -24.60 -4.74
C LEU A 18 -4.53 -23.63 -5.84
N VAL A 19 -3.95 -24.12 -6.92
CA VAL A 19 -3.54 -23.30 -8.06
C VAL A 19 -4.75 -22.61 -8.69
N ALA A 20 -5.87 -23.32 -8.87
CA ALA A 20 -7.10 -22.76 -9.41
C ALA A 20 -7.69 -21.67 -8.50
N GLN A 21 -7.73 -21.89 -7.18
CA GLN A 21 -8.20 -20.90 -6.21
C GLN A 21 -7.32 -19.65 -6.19
N ASN A 22 -6.00 -19.80 -6.26
CA ASN A 22 -5.07 -18.67 -6.31
C ASN A 22 -5.25 -17.87 -7.61
N ALA A 23 -5.41 -18.54 -8.75
CA ALA A 23 -5.67 -17.88 -10.02
C ALA A 23 -6.99 -17.09 -10.00
N GLU A 24 -8.02 -17.62 -9.38
CA GLU A 24 -9.32 -16.95 -9.21
C GLU A 24 -9.18 -15.70 -8.32
N ARG A 25 -8.52 -15.79 -7.18
CA ARG A 25 -8.24 -14.66 -6.29
C ARG A 25 -7.45 -13.56 -6.99
N ASP A 26 -6.44 -13.94 -7.75
CA ASP A 26 -5.62 -13.00 -8.52
C ASP A 26 -6.42 -12.30 -9.61
N SER A 27 -7.32 -13.02 -10.27
CA SER A 27 -8.24 -12.46 -11.27
C SER A 27 -9.20 -11.45 -10.64
N ILE A 28 -9.77 -11.77 -9.47
CA ILE A 28 -10.65 -10.87 -8.72
C ILE A 28 -9.89 -9.61 -8.29
N LYS A 29 -8.68 -9.74 -7.76
CA LYS A 29 -7.83 -8.59 -7.39
C LYS A 29 -7.54 -7.69 -8.60
N TYR A 30 -7.19 -8.26 -9.72
CA TYR A 30 -6.95 -7.50 -10.94
C TYR A 30 -8.19 -6.69 -11.36
N LYS A 31 -9.36 -7.32 -11.35
CA LYS A 31 -10.64 -6.66 -11.66
C LYS A 31 -10.96 -5.52 -10.70
N MET A 32 -10.71 -5.71 -9.42
CA MET A 32 -10.90 -4.68 -8.39
C MET A 32 -9.98 -3.48 -8.62
N VAL A 33 -8.70 -3.74 -8.91
CA VAL A 33 -7.73 -2.67 -9.19
C VAL A 33 -8.07 -1.95 -10.49
N GLU A 34 -8.50 -2.66 -11.53
CA GLU A 34 -8.97 -2.07 -12.78
C GLU A 34 -10.19 -1.16 -12.56
N PHE A 35 -11.17 -1.61 -11.80
CA PHE A 35 -12.34 -0.82 -11.43
C PHE A 35 -11.94 0.44 -10.67
N MET A 36 -11.08 0.31 -9.65
CA MET A 36 -10.63 1.44 -8.84
C MET A 36 -9.71 2.39 -9.59
N SER A 37 -9.08 1.96 -10.67
CA SER A 37 -8.25 2.83 -11.51
C SER A 37 -9.04 3.96 -12.19
N GLU A 38 -10.32 3.74 -12.41
CA GLU A 38 -11.25 4.75 -12.95
C GLU A 38 -11.78 5.70 -11.87
N HIS A 39 -11.60 5.37 -10.59
CA HIS A 39 -12.11 6.10 -9.42
C HIS A 39 -11.00 6.79 -8.63
N ILE A 40 -9.85 7.04 -9.24
CA ILE A 40 -8.74 7.76 -8.59
C ILE A 40 -9.16 9.17 -8.19
N GLY A 41 -8.89 9.53 -6.93
CA GLY A 41 -9.27 10.81 -6.36
C GLY A 41 -10.61 10.81 -5.62
N GLU A 42 -11.39 9.76 -5.72
CA GLU A 42 -12.63 9.60 -4.95
C GLU A 42 -12.35 9.16 -3.51
N CYS A 43 -13.22 9.59 -2.60
CA CYS A 43 -13.13 9.27 -1.18
C CYS A 43 -14.13 8.18 -0.82
N TYR A 44 -13.72 7.27 0.03
CA TYR A 44 -14.54 6.16 0.50
C TYR A 44 -14.40 5.97 2.01
N ASP A 45 -15.46 5.44 2.62
CA ASP A 45 -15.39 4.95 3.98
C ASP A 45 -14.80 3.54 3.98
N ALA A 46 -13.85 3.31 4.85
CA ALA A 46 -13.11 2.09 4.95
C ALA A 46 -12.82 1.74 6.42
N HIS A 47 -12.35 0.54 6.65
CA HIS A 47 -11.82 0.11 7.94
C HIS A 47 -10.41 -0.44 7.81
N ILE A 48 -9.66 -0.41 8.89
CA ILE A 48 -8.29 -0.93 8.92
C ILE A 48 -8.34 -2.45 8.92
N SER A 49 -7.85 -3.07 7.85
CA SER A 49 -7.76 -4.52 7.70
C SER A 49 -6.43 -5.10 8.17
N GLY A 50 -5.37 -4.30 8.17
CA GLY A 50 -4.05 -4.71 8.61
C GLY A 50 -3.14 -3.53 8.94
N ILE A 51 -2.18 -3.77 9.83
CA ILE A 51 -1.18 -2.77 10.22
C ILE A 51 0.20 -3.39 10.11
N GLN A 52 1.10 -2.67 9.45
CA GLN A 52 2.49 -3.05 9.28
C GLN A 52 3.42 -1.88 9.61
N SER A 53 4.68 -2.17 9.82
CA SER A 53 5.69 -1.14 10.12
C SER A 53 5.87 -0.10 9.01
N PHE A 54 5.49 -0.42 7.79
CA PHE A 54 5.61 0.45 6.61
C PHE A 54 4.31 1.12 6.17
N GLY A 55 3.17 0.75 6.75
CA GLY A 55 1.89 1.34 6.41
C GLY A 55 0.67 0.63 6.98
N ILE A 56 -0.49 1.14 6.64
CA ILE A 56 -1.79 0.62 7.05
C ILE A 56 -2.48 0.02 5.82
N TYR A 57 -3.03 -1.18 5.95
CA TYR A 57 -3.95 -1.74 4.99
C TYR A 57 -5.38 -1.37 5.36
N ALA A 58 -6.12 -0.87 4.41
CA ALA A 58 -7.52 -0.49 4.57
C ALA A 58 -8.38 -1.18 3.53
N GLU A 59 -9.53 -1.63 3.93
CA GLU A 59 -10.54 -2.24 3.07
C GLU A 59 -11.76 -1.31 2.98
N ILE A 60 -12.19 -1.00 1.78
CA ILE A 60 -13.37 -0.17 1.53
C ILE A 60 -14.63 -0.97 1.89
N ASP A 61 -15.51 -0.39 2.70
CA ASP A 61 -16.71 -1.07 3.19
C ASP A 61 -17.72 -1.41 2.07
N GLU A 62 -17.77 -0.59 1.03
CA GLU A 62 -18.74 -0.71 -0.05
C GLU A 62 -18.43 -1.85 -1.01
N ASN A 63 -17.19 -2.00 -1.43
CA ASN A 63 -16.78 -2.93 -2.48
C ASN A 63 -15.69 -3.92 -2.07
N HIS A 64 -15.27 -3.88 -0.81
CA HIS A 64 -14.22 -4.76 -0.25
C HIS A 64 -12.86 -4.67 -0.96
N CYS A 65 -12.59 -3.56 -1.64
CA CYS A 65 -11.28 -3.31 -2.22
C CYS A 65 -10.27 -2.95 -1.12
N GLU A 66 -9.19 -3.70 -1.07
CA GLU A 66 -8.09 -3.45 -0.13
C GLU A 66 -6.97 -2.66 -0.78
N GLY A 67 -6.45 -1.69 -0.07
CA GLY A 67 -5.31 -0.89 -0.48
C GLY A 67 -4.43 -0.51 0.70
N MET A 68 -3.25 0.02 0.40
CA MET A 68 -2.27 0.40 1.40
C MET A 68 -2.16 1.92 1.51
N ILE A 69 -2.11 2.40 2.74
CA ILE A 69 -1.73 3.77 3.09
C ILE A 69 -0.29 3.72 3.56
N PRO A 70 0.68 4.23 2.79
CA PRO A 70 2.07 4.23 3.22
C PRO A 70 2.28 5.10 4.47
N MET A 71 3.18 4.67 5.36
CA MET A 71 3.52 5.41 6.58
C MET A 71 3.97 6.83 6.29
N ARG A 72 4.65 7.06 5.17
CA ARG A 72 5.11 8.38 4.73
C ARG A 72 3.98 9.36 4.39
N ASP A 73 2.79 8.85 4.07
CA ASP A 73 1.62 9.67 3.74
C ASP A 73 0.81 10.05 4.99
N LEU A 74 1.17 9.50 6.17
CA LEU A 74 0.66 9.88 7.48
C LEU A 74 1.46 11.09 8.01
N ASP A 75 1.30 12.23 7.37
CA ASP A 75 2.10 13.45 7.63
C ASP A 75 1.71 14.19 8.92
N ASP A 76 0.63 13.80 9.56
CA ASP A 76 0.07 14.49 10.72
C ASP A 76 0.85 14.25 12.01
N ASP A 77 1.55 13.12 12.11
CA ASP A 77 2.38 12.74 13.24
C ASP A 77 3.45 11.72 12.85
N TYR A 78 4.36 11.44 13.78
CA TYR A 78 5.29 10.32 13.73
C TYR A 78 4.65 9.12 14.43
N TYR A 79 4.48 8.01 13.71
CA TYR A 79 3.86 6.81 14.21
C TYR A 79 4.89 5.73 14.51
N ASP A 80 4.76 5.12 15.68
CA ASP A 80 5.51 3.93 16.07
C ASP A 80 4.61 2.69 15.94
N PHE A 81 5.15 1.63 15.36
CA PHE A 81 4.44 0.36 15.25
C PHE A 81 4.62 -0.47 16.52
N ASP A 82 3.52 -0.78 17.17
CA ASP A 82 3.48 -1.70 18.33
C ASP A 82 3.11 -3.10 17.86
N GLU A 83 4.11 -3.97 17.74
CA GLU A 83 3.90 -5.35 17.29
C GLU A 83 3.04 -6.18 18.25
N LYS A 84 3.03 -5.86 19.54
CA LYS A 84 2.28 -6.62 20.54
C LYS A 84 0.79 -6.38 20.45
N ASN A 85 0.40 -5.14 20.22
CA ASN A 85 -0.99 -4.72 20.15
C ASN A 85 -1.49 -4.54 18.73
N TYR A 86 -0.65 -4.74 17.72
CA TYR A 86 -0.96 -4.49 16.30
C TYR A 86 -1.61 -3.12 16.07
N CYS A 87 -0.94 -2.07 16.55
CA CYS A 87 -1.41 -0.71 16.40
C CYS A 87 -0.28 0.26 16.03
N LEU A 88 -0.66 1.40 15.47
CA LEU A 88 0.23 2.55 15.28
C LEU A 88 -0.10 3.61 16.32
N VAL A 89 0.92 4.07 17.02
CA VAL A 89 0.79 5.09 18.07
C VAL A 89 1.51 6.35 17.64
N GLY A 90 0.80 7.45 17.56
CA GLY A 90 1.36 8.78 17.28
C GLY A 90 2.16 9.32 18.46
N ARG A 91 3.35 9.85 18.19
CA ARG A 91 4.25 10.36 19.23
C ARG A 91 3.78 11.68 19.82
N ARG A 92 3.19 12.57 19.02
CA ARG A 92 2.79 13.92 19.43
C ARG A 92 1.34 14.01 19.83
N ARG A 93 0.44 13.53 18.95
CA ARG A 93 -1.01 13.61 19.15
C ARG A 93 -1.58 12.43 19.90
N HIS A 94 -0.77 11.38 20.14
CA HIS A 94 -1.19 10.13 20.77
C HIS A 94 -2.39 9.46 20.09
N HIS A 95 -2.60 9.74 18.81
CA HIS A 95 -3.61 9.06 18.03
C HIS A 95 -3.20 7.62 17.79
N VAL A 96 -4.11 6.69 17.98
CA VAL A 96 -3.86 5.26 17.84
C VAL A 96 -4.72 4.70 16.72
N TYR A 97 -4.10 4.05 15.74
CA TYR A 97 -4.78 3.29 14.71
C TYR A 97 -4.74 1.81 15.08
N GLN A 98 -5.90 1.19 15.17
CA GLN A 98 -6.07 -0.22 15.50
C GLN A 98 -6.79 -0.96 14.38
N LEU A 99 -6.67 -2.31 14.37
CA LEU A 99 -7.43 -3.16 13.47
C LEU A 99 -8.94 -2.96 13.66
N GLY A 100 -9.65 -2.82 12.54
CA GLY A 100 -11.10 -2.62 12.53
C GLY A 100 -11.56 -1.17 12.76
N ASP A 101 -10.63 -0.23 13.00
CA ASP A 101 -11.00 1.18 13.16
C ASP A 101 -11.56 1.75 11.84
N PRO A 102 -12.65 2.54 11.91
CA PRO A 102 -13.18 3.22 10.74
C PRO A 102 -12.24 4.35 10.34
N ILE A 103 -11.95 4.45 9.06
CA ILE A 103 -11.16 5.54 8.47
C ILE A 103 -11.80 5.99 7.17
N ARG A 104 -11.54 7.25 6.80
CA ARG A 104 -11.89 7.74 5.48
C ARG A 104 -10.66 7.85 4.63
N ILE A 105 -10.74 7.28 3.44
CA ILE A 105 -9.61 7.19 2.52
C ILE A 105 -9.92 7.83 1.19
N GLN A 106 -8.89 8.24 0.49
CA GLN A 106 -8.95 8.69 -0.90
C GLN A 106 -8.09 7.76 -1.75
N VAL A 107 -8.61 7.35 -2.90
CA VAL A 107 -7.85 6.53 -3.84
C VAL A 107 -6.76 7.38 -4.49
N ALA A 108 -5.50 7.05 -4.21
CA ALA A 108 -4.36 7.82 -4.66
C ALA A 108 -3.75 7.27 -5.95
N LYS A 109 -3.62 5.95 -6.06
CA LYS A 109 -3.01 5.28 -7.19
C LYS A 109 -3.53 3.85 -7.32
N ALA A 110 -3.67 3.39 -8.55
CA ALA A 110 -3.92 1.99 -8.89
C ALA A 110 -2.77 1.46 -9.76
N ASP A 111 -2.15 0.36 -9.33
CA ASP A 111 -1.08 -0.32 -10.06
C ASP A 111 -1.60 -1.67 -10.53
N LEU A 112 -1.92 -1.76 -11.82
CA LEU A 112 -2.45 -2.97 -12.45
C LEU A 112 -1.41 -4.08 -12.56
N GLU A 113 -0.15 -3.74 -12.75
CA GLU A 113 0.93 -4.73 -12.87
C GLU A 113 1.17 -5.45 -11.55
N ARG A 114 1.19 -4.70 -10.46
CA ARG A 114 1.37 -5.24 -9.11
C ARG A 114 0.07 -5.65 -8.43
N ARG A 115 -1.07 -5.34 -9.03
CA ARG A 115 -2.40 -5.57 -8.47
C ARG A 115 -2.56 -4.93 -7.09
N GLN A 116 -2.07 -3.69 -6.95
CA GLN A 116 -2.07 -2.94 -5.70
C GLN A 116 -2.78 -1.61 -5.85
N LEU A 117 -3.47 -1.24 -4.78
CA LEU A 117 -4.08 0.08 -4.63
C LEU A 117 -3.32 0.84 -3.54
N ASP A 118 -2.97 2.08 -3.85
CA ASP A 118 -2.45 3.01 -2.86
C ASP A 118 -3.55 3.99 -2.47
N PHE A 119 -3.80 4.08 -1.18
CA PHE A 119 -4.74 5.01 -0.58
C PHE A 119 -4.00 6.13 0.13
N ALA A 120 -4.69 7.23 0.34
CA ALA A 120 -4.28 8.30 1.23
C ALA A 120 -5.38 8.56 2.25
N LEU A 121 -5.03 9.09 3.41
CA LEU A 121 -6.04 9.54 4.37
C LEU A 121 -6.79 10.75 3.79
N ASP A 122 -8.10 10.72 3.88
CA ASP A 122 -8.94 11.88 3.58
C ASP A 122 -9.01 12.79 4.81
N ASP A 123 -8.07 13.71 4.89
CA ASP A 123 -8.03 14.76 5.91
C ASP A 123 -8.60 16.10 5.39
N GLY A 124 -9.31 16.07 4.27
CA GLY A 124 -9.84 17.24 3.59
C GLY A 124 -8.79 18.05 2.82
N ARG A 125 -7.56 17.55 2.73
CA ARG A 125 -6.52 18.16 1.91
C ARG A 125 -6.53 17.55 0.52
N PRO A 126 -6.29 18.35 -0.54
CA PRO A 126 -6.11 17.79 -1.86
C PRO A 126 -4.90 16.83 -1.84
N LEU A 127 -4.99 15.71 -2.57
CA LEU A 127 -3.85 14.84 -2.77
C LEU A 127 -2.65 15.67 -3.23
N LYS A 128 -1.57 15.63 -2.49
CA LYS A 128 -0.31 16.19 -2.98
C LYS A 128 -0.02 15.52 -4.31
N ALA A 129 0.09 16.30 -5.38
CA ALA A 129 0.45 15.77 -6.69
C ALA A 129 1.69 14.89 -6.51
N LYS A 130 1.52 13.58 -6.61
CA LYS A 130 2.65 12.65 -6.50
C LYS A 130 3.60 13.03 -7.61
N GLN A 131 4.82 13.42 -7.26
CA GLN A 131 5.86 13.70 -8.23
C GLN A 131 5.95 12.49 -9.16
N THR A 132 5.71 12.71 -10.43
CA THR A 132 5.87 11.67 -11.42
C THR A 132 7.29 11.13 -11.39
N ALA A 133 7.51 9.90 -11.80
CA ALA A 133 8.85 9.31 -11.84
C ALA A 133 9.85 10.20 -12.62
N ALA A 134 9.34 10.98 -13.59
CA ALA A 134 10.10 11.98 -14.32
C ALA A 134 10.54 13.15 -13.44
N GLU A 135 9.67 13.68 -12.58
CA GLU A 135 10.01 14.76 -11.63
C GLU A 135 10.98 14.30 -10.55
N TYR A 136 10.84 13.04 -10.08
CA TYR A 136 11.81 12.43 -9.17
C TYR A 136 13.20 12.33 -9.81
N ALA A 137 13.26 11.97 -11.09
CA ALA A 137 14.52 11.88 -11.83
C ALA A 137 15.17 13.26 -12.04
N VAL A 138 14.37 14.29 -12.25
CA VAL A 138 14.84 15.69 -12.41
C VAL A 138 15.36 16.24 -11.09
N ASN A 139 14.62 16.06 -9.99
CA ASN A 139 15.04 16.52 -8.67
C ASN A 139 16.33 15.82 -8.21
N ARG A 140 16.45 14.52 -8.43
CA ARG A 140 17.68 13.77 -8.12
C ARG A 140 18.90 14.21 -8.93
N LYS A 141 18.71 14.69 -10.17
CA LYS A 141 19.78 15.29 -10.98
C LYS A 141 20.19 16.68 -10.48
N ASN A 142 19.23 17.46 -10.00
CA ASN A 142 19.48 18.79 -9.44
C ASN A 142 20.21 18.73 -8.09
N ASP A 143 19.84 17.80 -7.23
CA ASP A 143 20.53 17.59 -5.94
C ASP A 143 21.98 17.14 -6.13
N ARG A 144 22.25 16.27 -7.12
CA ARG A 144 23.62 15.90 -7.47
C ARG A 144 24.46 17.06 -8.04
N LYS A 145 23.83 18.00 -8.76
CA LYS A 145 24.52 19.21 -9.28
C LYS A 145 24.82 20.19 -8.14
N ASN A 146 23.90 20.36 -7.19
CA ASN A 146 24.09 21.25 -6.04
C ASN A 146 25.14 20.71 -5.07
N SER A 147 25.15 19.43 -4.81
CA SER A 147 26.17 18.76 -3.99
C SER A 147 27.59 18.94 -4.58
N LYS A 148 27.74 18.83 -5.90
CA LYS A 148 29.03 19.05 -6.58
C LYS A 148 29.48 20.50 -6.59
N ARG A 149 28.56 21.47 -6.58
CA ARG A 149 28.89 22.90 -6.48
C ARG A 149 29.34 23.29 -5.05
N GLY A 150 28.71 22.74 -4.02
CA GLY A 150 29.09 22.95 -2.62
C GLY A 150 30.48 22.43 -2.26
N SER A 151 30.91 21.33 -2.88
CA SER A 151 32.24 20.75 -2.63
C SER A 151 33.40 21.50 -3.31
N LYS A 152 33.14 22.19 -4.43
CA LYS A 152 34.16 23.03 -5.10
C LYS A 152 34.41 24.36 -4.39
N SER A 153 33.42 24.90 -3.67
CA SER A 153 33.57 26.14 -2.90
C SER A 153 34.43 25.97 -1.63
N ARG A 154 34.45 24.75 -1.06
CA ARG A 154 35.25 24.47 0.16
C ARG A 154 36.74 24.18 -0.09
N ARG A 155 37.17 24.00 -1.37
CA ARG A 155 38.58 23.76 -1.71
C ARG A 155 39.38 25.02 -2.12
N ARG A 156 38.78 26.19 -2.01
CA ARG A 156 39.42 27.49 -2.38
C ARG A 156 39.57 28.44 -1.20
N LYS A 157 39.78 27.92 0.01
CA LYS A 157 40.28 28.70 1.16
C LYS A 157 41.49 28.04 1.76
#